data_9ccd002990b6b5fbdc702d87bd18b86a
#
_entry.id   9ccd002990b6b5fbdc702d87bd18b86a
#
_cell.length_a   1.000
_cell.length_b   1.000
_cell.length_c   1.000
_cell.angle_alpha   90.00
_cell.angle_beta   90.00
_cell.angle_gamma   90.00
#
_symmetry.space_group_name_H-M   'P 1'
#
loop_
_entity.id
_entity.type
_entity.pdbx_description
1 polymer ?
#
loop_
_entity_poly.entity_id
_entity_poly.type
_entity_poly.pdbx_seq_one_letter_code
_entity_poly.pdbx_strand_id
1 'polypeptide(L)'
;MRAIVHALKYEGRRSLAVPLAMLMRERGADLLDGAHAAVPVPLHPSRRRARGFNQAADLAKHLGLPISPALRRVRATEAQAGLPAARRHGNVRGAFVATRAAAQFRGRTILLVDDVSTTGATLEACARALKEEGIREVRALTAARVPTGGGPG
;
A
#
# COMPACT_ATOMS: atom_id res chain seq x y z
N MET A 1 -12.35 13.02 -2.11
CA MET A 1 -11.37 11.93 -1.99
C MET A 1 -11.26 11.36 -0.57
N ARG A 2 -11.04 12.18 0.45
CA ARG A 2 -10.97 11.73 1.86
C ARG A 2 -12.20 10.94 2.32
N ALA A 3 -13.40 11.42 2.02
CA ALA A 3 -14.64 10.76 2.39
C ALA A 3 -14.80 9.37 1.76
N ILE A 4 -14.37 9.21 0.50
CA ILE A 4 -14.42 7.94 -0.22
C ILE A 4 -13.47 6.93 0.43
N VAL A 5 -12.25 7.34 0.73
CA VAL A 5 -11.25 6.46 1.37
C VAL A 5 -11.70 6.08 2.79
N HIS A 6 -12.27 7.03 3.53
CA HIS A 6 -12.83 6.76 4.86
C HIS A 6 -13.97 5.74 4.78
N ALA A 7 -14.88 5.89 3.84
CA ALA A 7 -15.97 4.96 3.63
C ALA A 7 -15.47 3.55 3.29
N LEU A 8 -14.46 3.43 2.42
CA LEU A 8 -13.81 2.15 2.13
C LEU A 8 -13.22 1.50 3.38
N LYS A 9 -12.56 2.31 4.20
CA LYS A 9 -11.77 1.84 5.33
C LYS A 9 -12.62 1.43 6.54
N TYR A 10 -13.66 2.21 6.83
CA TYR A 10 -14.41 2.10 8.07
C TYR A 10 -15.86 1.67 7.89
N GLU A 11 -16.45 1.98 6.76
CA GLU A 11 -17.86 1.65 6.48
C GLU A 11 -18.03 0.37 5.65
N GLY A 12 -16.92 -0.25 5.23
CA GLY A 12 -16.93 -1.50 4.45
C GLY A 12 -17.58 -1.36 3.07
N ARG A 13 -17.64 -0.16 2.51
CA ARG A 13 -18.24 0.09 1.20
C ARG A 13 -17.31 -0.33 0.06
N ARG A 14 -17.18 -1.63 -0.11
CA ARG A 14 -16.30 -2.22 -1.15
C ARG A 14 -16.71 -1.82 -2.56
N SER A 15 -17.97 -1.42 -2.76
CA SER A 15 -18.47 -0.91 -4.04
C SER A 15 -17.74 0.34 -4.54
N LEU A 16 -17.10 1.10 -3.65
CA LEU A 16 -16.29 2.25 -4.03
C LEU A 16 -14.91 1.89 -4.58
N ALA A 17 -14.48 0.64 -4.41
CA ALA A 17 -13.16 0.20 -4.86
C ALA A 17 -13.00 0.32 -6.37
N VAL A 18 -14.00 -0.07 -7.14
CA VAL A 18 -13.94 -0.03 -8.62
C VAL A 18 -13.78 1.40 -9.15
N PRO A 19 -14.66 2.37 -8.85
CA PRO A 19 -14.50 3.72 -9.38
C PRO A 19 -13.22 4.38 -8.90
N LEU A 20 -12.77 4.11 -7.68
CA LEU A 20 -11.53 4.65 -7.16
C LEU A 20 -10.30 4.05 -7.86
N ALA A 21 -10.31 2.74 -8.09
CA ALA A 21 -9.25 2.07 -8.83
C ALA A 21 -9.17 2.52 -10.29
N MET A 22 -10.30 2.78 -10.93
CA MET A 22 -10.34 3.34 -12.29
C MET A 22 -9.65 4.71 -12.35
N LEU A 23 -9.91 5.56 -11.36
CA LEU A 23 -9.26 6.86 -11.26
C LEU A 23 -7.74 6.71 -11.00
N MET A 24 -7.36 5.78 -10.15
CA MET A 24 -5.95 5.47 -9.90
C MET A 24 -5.26 4.98 -11.17
N ARG A 25 -5.91 4.11 -11.93
CA ARG A 25 -5.39 3.58 -13.20
C ARG A 25 -5.17 4.69 -14.23
N GLU A 26 -6.10 5.60 -14.35
CA GLU A 26 -6.00 6.73 -15.27
C GLU A 26 -4.85 7.67 -14.89
N ARG A 27 -4.81 8.08 -13.63
CA ARG A 27 -3.81 9.03 -13.14
C ARG A 27 -2.43 8.41 -12.92
N GLY A 28 -2.37 7.13 -12.66
CA GLY A 28 -1.15 6.37 -12.43
C GLY A 28 -0.65 5.58 -13.64
N ALA A 29 -1.12 5.89 -14.84
CA ALA A 29 -0.78 5.13 -16.05
C ALA A 29 0.72 4.95 -16.25
N ASP A 30 1.52 5.98 -15.99
CA ASP A 30 2.98 5.94 -16.11
C ASP A 30 3.61 4.97 -15.10
N LEU A 31 3.02 4.84 -13.92
CA LEU A 31 3.49 3.92 -12.88
C LEU A 31 3.12 2.47 -13.19
N LEU A 32 2.00 2.28 -13.87
CA LEU A 32 1.53 0.96 -14.29
C LEU A 32 2.32 0.42 -15.48
N ASP A 33 2.77 1.33 -16.34
CA ASP A 33 3.51 0.94 -17.54
C ASP A 33 4.85 0.30 -17.19
N GLY A 34 5.07 -0.91 -17.68
CA GLY A 34 6.29 -1.68 -17.42
C GLY A 34 6.37 -2.32 -16.04
N ALA A 35 5.35 -2.16 -15.18
CA ALA A 35 5.29 -2.91 -13.92
C ALA A 35 4.86 -4.35 -14.18
N HIS A 36 5.50 -5.29 -13.49
CA HIS A 36 5.28 -6.73 -13.70
C HIS A 36 4.16 -7.29 -12.81
N ALA A 37 3.93 -6.68 -11.67
CA ALA A 37 2.85 -7.07 -10.76
C ALA A 37 2.49 -5.93 -9.83
N ALA A 38 1.27 -5.97 -9.31
CA ALA A 38 0.80 -5.12 -8.22
C ALA A 38 0.90 -5.88 -6.89
N VAL A 39 1.53 -5.26 -5.92
CA VAL A 39 1.67 -5.80 -4.57
C VAL A 39 0.89 -4.91 -3.61
N PRO A 40 -0.27 -5.36 -3.13
CA PRO A 40 -1.01 -4.59 -2.15
C PRO A 40 -0.27 -4.59 -0.81
N VAL A 41 -0.25 -3.43 -0.14
CA VAL A 41 0.30 -3.32 1.21
C VAL A 41 -0.54 -4.20 2.14
N PRO A 42 0.08 -5.18 2.82
CA PRO A 42 -0.67 -6.12 3.63
C PRO A 42 -1.09 -5.54 4.98
N LEU A 43 -2.25 -5.98 5.45
CA LEU A 43 -2.68 -5.76 6.83
C LEU A 43 -2.09 -6.85 7.73
N HIS A 44 -1.83 -6.49 8.99
CA HIS A 44 -1.53 -7.50 10.00
C HIS A 44 -2.73 -8.48 10.13
N PRO A 45 -2.50 -9.80 10.34
CA PRO A 45 -3.58 -10.77 10.41
C PRO A 45 -4.69 -10.42 11.40
N SER A 46 -4.37 -9.79 12.53
CA SER A 46 -5.38 -9.34 13.51
C SER A 46 -6.32 -8.29 12.93
N ARG A 47 -5.81 -7.32 12.18
CA ARG A 47 -6.62 -6.28 11.52
C ARG A 47 -7.43 -6.83 10.37
N ARG A 48 -6.86 -7.77 9.61
CA ARG A 48 -7.55 -8.44 8.51
C ARG A 48 -8.77 -9.21 9.02
N ARG A 49 -8.63 -9.89 10.14
CA ARG A 49 -9.74 -10.60 10.79
C ARG A 49 -10.84 -9.64 11.26
N ALA A 50 -10.44 -8.52 11.87
CA ALA A 50 -11.38 -7.52 12.37
C ALA A 50 -12.16 -6.81 11.25
N ARG A 51 -11.50 -6.53 10.11
CA ARG A 51 -12.11 -5.83 8.97
C ARG A 51 -12.76 -6.75 7.94
N GLY A 52 -12.34 -8.02 7.86
CA GLY A 52 -12.80 -8.97 6.87
C GLY A 52 -12.23 -8.77 5.46
N PHE A 53 -11.49 -7.70 5.19
CA PHE A 53 -10.92 -7.41 3.87
C PHE A 53 -9.70 -6.48 3.95
N ASN A 54 -8.92 -6.42 2.86
CA ASN A 54 -7.80 -5.50 2.69
C ASN A 54 -8.15 -4.51 1.57
N GLN A 55 -8.27 -3.23 1.90
CA GLN A 55 -8.60 -2.17 0.95
C GLN A 55 -7.59 -2.07 -0.20
N ALA A 56 -6.30 -2.17 0.10
CA ALA A 56 -5.24 -2.12 -0.91
C ALA A 56 -5.37 -3.29 -1.91
N ALA A 57 -5.70 -4.48 -1.43
CA ALA A 57 -5.94 -5.64 -2.28
C ALA A 57 -7.16 -5.46 -3.17
N ASP A 58 -8.25 -4.90 -2.63
CA ASP A 58 -9.45 -4.62 -3.40
C ASP A 58 -9.19 -3.60 -4.51
N LEU A 59 -8.41 -2.56 -4.24
CA LEU A 59 -8.00 -1.58 -5.26
C LEU A 59 -7.10 -2.21 -6.33
N ALA A 60 -6.13 -3.00 -5.90
CA ALA A 60 -5.15 -3.62 -6.80
C ALA A 60 -5.80 -4.54 -7.85
N LYS A 61 -6.89 -5.20 -7.50
CA LYS A 61 -7.63 -6.12 -8.42
C LYS A 61 -8.10 -5.43 -9.70
N HIS A 62 -8.29 -4.13 -9.69
CA HIS A 62 -8.86 -3.38 -10.80
C HIS A 62 -7.83 -2.54 -11.57
N LEU A 63 -6.55 -2.71 -11.29
CA LEU A 63 -5.49 -1.93 -11.94
C LEU A 63 -4.95 -2.55 -13.24
N GLY A 64 -5.35 -3.77 -13.56
CA GLY A 64 -4.93 -4.43 -14.80
C GLY A 64 -3.58 -5.11 -14.74
N LEU A 65 -2.98 -5.24 -13.57
CA LEU A 65 -1.73 -5.99 -13.33
C LEU A 65 -2.02 -7.29 -12.59
N PRO A 66 -1.18 -8.32 -12.78
CA PRO A 66 -1.22 -9.49 -11.90
C PRO A 66 -0.98 -9.07 -10.45
N ILE A 67 -1.71 -9.66 -9.51
CA ILE A 67 -1.52 -9.40 -8.09
C ILE A 67 -0.58 -10.44 -7.52
N SER A 68 0.39 -9.99 -6.72
CA SER A 68 1.32 -10.87 -6.03
C SER A 68 1.29 -10.64 -4.53
N PRO A 69 1.19 -11.70 -3.70
CA PRO A 69 1.32 -11.61 -2.25
C PRO A 69 2.80 -11.58 -1.82
N ALA A 70 3.57 -10.69 -2.42
CA ALA A 70 5.03 -10.62 -2.25
C ALA A 70 5.46 -10.07 -0.89
N LEU A 71 4.55 -9.49 -0.12
CA LEU A 71 4.82 -8.93 1.20
C LEU A 71 3.91 -9.52 2.27
N ARG A 72 4.46 -9.64 3.47
CA ARG A 72 3.73 -10.03 4.68
C ARG A 72 4.05 -9.04 5.79
N ARG A 73 3.05 -8.66 6.55
CA ARG A 73 3.22 -7.85 7.75
C ARG A 73 3.41 -8.78 8.94
N VAL A 74 4.56 -8.69 9.60
CA VAL A 74 4.94 -9.60 10.69
C VAL A 74 4.75 -8.99 12.06
N ARG A 75 4.57 -7.66 12.15
CA ARG A 75 4.38 -6.96 13.40
C ARG A 75 3.15 -6.06 13.32
N ALA A 76 2.28 -6.17 14.35
CA ALA A 76 1.20 -5.21 14.53
C ALA A 76 1.80 -3.88 14.99
N THR A 77 1.41 -2.81 14.33
CA THR A 77 1.83 -1.46 14.66
C THR A 77 0.61 -0.64 15.10
N GLU A 78 0.85 0.40 15.89
CA GLU A 78 -0.19 1.32 16.29
C GLU A 78 -0.81 2.03 15.08
N ALA A 79 -2.03 2.55 15.24
CA ALA A 79 -2.68 3.32 14.18
C ALA A 79 -1.83 4.54 13.80
N GLN A 80 -1.50 4.66 12.52
CA GLN A 80 -0.63 5.72 12.01
C GLN A 80 -1.20 7.13 12.22
N ALA A 81 -2.53 7.27 12.17
CA ALA A 81 -3.20 8.56 12.20
C ALA A 81 -2.99 9.33 13.52
N GLY A 82 -2.77 8.63 14.63
CA GLY A 82 -2.58 9.24 15.94
C GLY A 82 -1.12 9.52 16.31
N LEU A 83 -0.15 9.19 15.44
CA LEU A 83 1.26 9.29 15.75
C LEU A 83 1.93 10.50 15.09
N PRO A 84 2.89 11.17 15.78
CA PRO A 84 3.78 12.14 15.15
C PRO A 84 4.57 11.51 13.99
N ALA A 85 4.94 12.30 13.00
CA ALA A 85 5.63 11.83 11.80
C ALA A 85 6.89 11.00 12.11
N ALA A 86 7.72 11.45 13.04
CA ALA A 86 8.93 10.73 13.45
C ALA A 86 8.63 9.34 14.03
N ARG A 87 7.57 9.21 14.81
CA ARG A 87 7.14 7.93 15.38
C ARG A 87 6.54 6.99 14.35
N ARG A 88 5.93 7.52 13.30
CA ARG A 88 5.38 6.69 12.21
C ARG A 88 6.46 5.88 11.51
N HIS A 89 7.61 6.48 11.24
CA HIS A 89 8.76 5.78 10.65
C HIS A 89 9.29 4.67 11.56
N GLY A 90 9.51 4.96 12.83
CA GLY A 90 9.96 3.95 13.81
C GLY A 90 8.93 2.84 14.03
N ASN A 91 7.63 3.20 14.03
CA ASN A 91 6.54 2.25 14.27
C ASN A 91 6.45 1.17 13.18
N VAL A 92 6.74 1.48 11.91
CA VAL A 92 6.62 0.53 10.80
C VAL A 92 7.93 -0.15 10.41
N ARG A 93 9.04 0.27 10.98
CA ARG A 93 10.35 -0.29 10.67
C ARG A 93 10.41 -1.78 11.06
N GLY A 94 10.80 -2.62 10.09
CA GLY A 94 10.84 -4.07 10.29
C GLY A 94 9.50 -4.76 10.41
N ALA A 95 8.38 -4.05 10.16
CA ALA A 95 7.04 -4.62 10.22
C ALA A 95 6.69 -5.49 9.00
N PHE A 96 7.43 -5.34 7.90
CA PHE A 96 7.18 -6.02 6.63
C PHE A 96 8.35 -6.89 6.22
N VAL A 97 8.04 -8.06 5.68
CA VAL A 97 9.03 -8.97 5.09
C VAL A 97 8.54 -9.44 3.72
N ALA A 98 9.50 -9.71 2.82
CA ALA A 98 9.20 -10.32 1.54
C ALA A 98 8.83 -11.81 1.74
N THR A 99 7.86 -12.27 0.97
CA THR A 99 7.46 -13.67 0.93
C THR A 99 8.19 -14.41 -0.19
N ARG A 100 7.99 -15.72 -0.29
CA ARG A 100 8.51 -16.52 -1.42
C ARG A 100 8.05 -15.99 -2.77
N ALA A 101 6.86 -15.43 -2.85
CA ALA A 101 6.32 -14.87 -4.10
C ALA A 101 7.16 -13.72 -4.64
N ALA A 102 7.90 -13.00 -3.80
CA ALA A 102 8.78 -11.93 -4.24
C ALA A 102 9.95 -12.42 -5.10
N ALA A 103 10.43 -13.63 -4.87
CA ALA A 103 11.61 -14.16 -5.56
C ALA A 103 11.45 -14.22 -7.09
N GLN A 104 10.24 -14.47 -7.58
CA GLN A 104 9.97 -14.50 -9.03
C GLN A 104 10.10 -13.15 -9.72
N PHE A 105 10.14 -12.07 -8.94
CA PHE A 105 10.24 -10.70 -9.45
C PHE A 105 11.61 -10.07 -9.25
N ARG A 106 12.62 -10.84 -8.87
CA ARG A 106 14.00 -10.34 -8.78
C ARG A 106 14.44 -9.73 -10.11
N GLY A 107 15.04 -8.56 -10.04
CA GLY A 107 15.48 -7.81 -11.22
C GLY A 107 14.35 -7.11 -11.97
N ARG A 108 13.13 -7.19 -11.49
CA ARG A 108 11.94 -6.65 -12.15
C ARG A 108 11.37 -5.44 -11.41
N THR A 109 10.34 -4.84 -11.99
CA THR A 109 9.62 -3.68 -11.45
C THR A 109 8.31 -4.11 -10.82
N ILE A 110 8.05 -3.66 -9.59
CA ILE A 110 6.83 -3.94 -8.83
C ILE A 110 6.14 -2.62 -8.52
N LEU A 111 4.81 -2.65 -8.57
CA LEU A 111 3.95 -1.56 -8.14
C LEU A 111 3.35 -1.88 -6.76
N LEU A 112 3.72 -1.11 -5.74
CA LEU A 112 3.05 -1.14 -4.44
C LEU A 112 1.73 -0.38 -4.53
N VAL A 113 0.69 -0.94 -3.94
CA VAL A 113 -0.65 -0.33 -3.90
C VAL A 113 -1.10 -0.18 -2.45
N ASP A 114 -1.51 1.02 -2.09
CA ASP A 114 -2.10 1.31 -0.78
C ASP A 114 -3.30 2.24 -0.93
N ASP A 115 -4.12 2.35 0.11
CA ASP A 115 -5.28 3.22 0.11
C ASP A 115 -4.89 4.67 0.41
N VAL A 116 -4.20 4.92 1.51
CA VAL A 116 -3.82 6.26 1.96
C VAL A 116 -2.36 6.29 2.37
N SER A 117 -1.63 7.27 1.85
CA SER A 117 -0.28 7.60 2.31
C SER A 117 -0.30 8.92 3.07
N THR A 118 0.34 8.95 4.22
CA THR A 118 0.57 10.16 5.01
C THR A 118 2.02 10.59 4.91
N THR A 119 2.92 9.98 5.69
CA THR A 119 4.36 10.27 5.66
C THR A 119 5.11 9.46 4.60
N GLY A 120 4.50 8.40 4.06
CA GLY A 120 5.19 7.43 3.21
C GLY A 120 5.94 6.34 3.98
N ALA A 121 5.90 6.35 5.31
CA ALA A 121 6.65 5.41 6.14
C ALA A 121 6.32 3.94 5.86
N THR A 122 5.03 3.63 5.68
CA THR A 122 4.58 2.28 5.34
C THR A 122 5.10 1.85 3.96
N LEU A 123 4.98 2.72 2.96
CA LEU A 123 5.47 2.44 1.60
C LEU A 123 6.99 2.27 1.57
N GLU A 124 7.73 3.09 2.31
CA GLU A 124 9.19 2.95 2.45
C GLU A 124 9.58 1.61 3.06
N ALA A 125 8.92 1.19 4.13
CA ALA A 125 9.19 -0.08 4.79
C ALA A 125 8.90 -1.27 3.85
N CYS A 126 7.81 -1.21 3.10
CA CYS A 126 7.46 -2.21 2.09
C CYS A 126 8.49 -2.25 0.96
N ALA A 127 8.86 -1.09 0.44
CA ALA A 127 9.85 -0.98 -0.65
C ALA A 127 11.20 -1.52 -0.22
N ARG A 128 11.63 -1.23 0.99
CA ARG A 128 12.88 -1.74 1.56
C ARG A 128 12.90 -3.26 1.60
N ALA A 129 11.82 -3.88 2.11
CA ALA A 129 11.70 -5.32 2.17
C ALA A 129 11.78 -5.96 0.78
N LEU A 130 11.13 -5.37 -0.22
CA LEU A 130 11.18 -5.86 -1.60
C LEU A 130 12.57 -5.66 -2.23
N LYS A 131 13.21 -4.52 -1.99
CA LYS A 131 14.56 -4.24 -2.49
C LYS A 131 15.60 -5.22 -1.92
N GLU A 132 15.49 -5.55 -0.65
CA GLU A 132 16.35 -6.55 0.00
C GLU A 132 16.24 -7.93 -0.64
N GLU A 133 15.06 -8.27 -1.20
CA GLU A 133 14.85 -9.52 -1.93
C GLU A 133 15.37 -9.48 -3.38
N GLY A 134 15.82 -8.33 -3.86
CA GLY A 134 16.40 -8.17 -5.19
C GLY A 134 15.47 -7.58 -6.26
N ILE A 135 14.33 -7.01 -5.86
CA ILE A 135 13.48 -6.25 -6.78
C ILE A 135 14.25 -5.03 -7.27
N ARG A 136 14.29 -4.83 -8.60
CA ARG A 136 15.06 -3.74 -9.19
C ARG A 136 14.44 -2.37 -8.92
N GLU A 137 13.14 -2.24 -9.12
CA GLU A 137 12.43 -0.98 -8.97
C GLU A 137 11.10 -1.22 -8.26
N VAL A 138 10.81 -0.38 -7.27
CA VAL A 138 9.54 -0.37 -6.56
C VAL A 138 8.89 0.99 -6.77
N ARG A 139 7.73 0.98 -7.42
CA ARG A 139 6.88 2.15 -7.59
C ARG A 139 5.73 2.06 -6.61
N ALA A 140 5.11 3.18 -6.27
CA ALA A 140 3.98 3.21 -5.34
C ALA A 140 2.81 4.00 -5.93
N LEU A 141 1.61 3.48 -5.79
CA LEU A 141 0.38 4.12 -6.18
C LEU A 141 -0.62 4.05 -5.03
N THR A 142 -1.15 5.21 -4.63
CA THR A 142 -2.13 5.31 -3.55
C THR A 142 -3.39 6.02 -4.03
N ALA A 143 -4.53 5.67 -3.43
CA ALA A 143 -5.80 6.31 -3.74
C ALA A 143 -5.84 7.76 -3.23
N ALA A 144 -5.20 8.02 -2.11
CA ALA A 144 -5.11 9.37 -1.55
C ALA A 144 -3.80 9.60 -0.83
N ARG A 145 -3.31 10.82 -0.92
CA ARG A 145 -2.20 11.30 -0.11
C ARG A 145 -2.70 12.40 0.81
N VAL A 146 -2.49 12.22 2.10
CA VAL A 146 -2.80 13.24 3.10
C VAL A 146 -1.50 13.96 3.42
N PRO A 147 -1.38 15.26 3.11
CA PRO A 147 -0.20 16.04 3.47
C PRO A 147 -0.01 15.98 4.98
N THR A 148 1.18 15.63 5.43
CA THR A 148 1.59 15.89 6.81
C THR A 148 1.61 17.41 6.95
N GLY A 149 0.75 17.95 7.81
CA GLY A 149 0.58 19.39 7.96
C GLY A 149 1.94 20.08 8.07
N GLY A 150 2.32 20.78 7.01
CA GLY A 150 3.23 21.89 7.13
C GLY A 150 2.52 22.89 8.01
N GLY A 151 3.06 23.21 9.17
CA GLY A 151 2.59 24.33 9.95
C GLY A 151 2.53 25.56 9.06
N PRO A 152 1.68 26.55 9.42
CA PRO A 152 1.64 27.79 8.67
C PRO A 152 3.06 28.35 8.62
N GLY A 153 3.59 28.45 7.42
CA GLY A 153 4.82 29.16 7.16
C GLY A 153 4.63 30.65 7.43
#